data_5a5d2b5e52dfb365760239a8677fff00
#
_entry.id   5a5d2b5e52dfb365760239a8677fff00
#
_cell.length_a   1.000
_cell.length_b   1.000
_cell.length_c   1.000
_cell.angle_alpha   90.00
_cell.angle_beta   90.00
_cell.angle_gamma   90.00
#
_symmetry.space_group_name_H-M   'P 1'
#
loop_
_entity.id
_entity.type
_entity.pdbx_description
1 polymer ?
#
loop_
_entity_poly.entity_id
_entity_poly.type
_entity_poly.pdbx_seq_one_letter_code
_entity_poly.pdbx_strand_id
1 'polypeptide(L)'
;EIRQHIPIFYYNIWDDYPYPRWNQPFYESCDLIMNISKQTVNIVRNVCEDKPRTDWDCTYSPHGINEKDFYIITEEKERLEMNKFRNDIFKGKPIEFSLLYVNRNIRRKMPGDCVLAFKHFWDQLPEDKRDKVGYIMHTSPVDENGTDLPALIEELAPDCNIVFSGGKLDNRQMNFLYNLS
;
A
#
# COMPACT_ATOMS: atom_id res chain seq x y z
N GLU A 1 4.54 -37.79 9.33
CA GLU A 1 5.03 -38.10 10.68
C GLU A 1 5.12 -36.86 11.56
N ILE A 2 5.72 -35.75 11.13
CA ILE A 2 5.82 -34.50 11.92
C ILE A 2 4.43 -33.96 12.29
N ARG A 3 3.46 -34.00 11.38
CA ARG A 3 2.12 -33.51 11.58
C ARG A 3 1.34 -34.21 12.70
N GLN A 4 1.67 -35.44 13.00
CA GLN A 4 1.04 -36.19 14.10
C GLN A 4 1.33 -35.61 15.49
N HIS A 5 2.35 -34.73 15.57
CA HIS A 5 2.85 -34.20 16.83
C HIS A 5 2.85 -32.67 16.88
N ILE A 6 2.78 -32.00 15.73
CA ILE A 6 2.88 -30.54 15.64
C ILE A 6 1.70 -29.99 14.80
N PRO A 7 0.84 -29.14 15.37
CA PRO A 7 -0.21 -28.49 14.60
C PRO A 7 0.38 -27.50 13.59
N ILE A 8 -0.23 -27.46 12.40
CA ILE A 8 0.16 -26.58 11.30
C ILE A 8 -0.84 -25.45 11.21
N PHE A 9 -0.37 -24.23 11.48
CA PHE A 9 -1.13 -23.00 11.30
C PHE A 9 -0.60 -22.25 10.09
N TYR A 10 -1.51 -21.87 9.18
CA TYR A 10 -1.15 -21.16 7.97
C TYR A 10 -1.83 -19.81 7.92
N TYR A 11 -1.03 -18.74 7.71
CA TYR A 11 -1.55 -17.40 7.44
C TYR A 11 -1.65 -17.19 5.94
N ASN A 12 -2.88 -17.22 5.41
CA ASN A 12 -3.16 -17.23 3.98
C ASN A 12 -3.44 -15.83 3.46
N ILE A 13 -2.67 -15.45 2.42
CA ILE A 13 -2.75 -14.14 1.77
C ILE A 13 -3.21 -14.22 0.30
N TRP A 14 -3.67 -15.41 -0.16
CA TRP A 14 -4.11 -15.58 -1.52
C TRP A 14 -5.37 -14.74 -1.81
N ASP A 15 -5.32 -13.90 -2.85
CA ASP A 15 -6.36 -12.94 -3.20
C ASP A 15 -6.79 -12.97 -4.68
N ASP A 16 -6.31 -13.98 -5.44
CA ASP A 16 -6.50 -14.07 -6.89
C ASP A 16 -7.50 -15.18 -7.31
N TYR A 17 -8.06 -15.01 -8.51
CA TYR A 17 -8.94 -15.98 -9.19
C TYR A 17 -8.30 -16.42 -10.51
N PRO A 18 -8.60 -17.65 -10.99
CA PRO A 18 -9.52 -18.65 -10.43
C PRO A 18 -9.01 -19.26 -9.12
N TYR A 19 -9.93 -19.90 -8.37
CA TYR A 19 -9.57 -20.61 -7.13
C TYR A 19 -8.40 -21.55 -7.33
N PRO A 20 -7.35 -21.51 -6.48
CA PRO A 20 -6.15 -22.33 -6.61
C PRO A 20 -6.41 -23.78 -6.18
N ARG A 21 -7.16 -24.57 -6.97
CA ARG A 21 -7.54 -25.94 -6.63
C ARG A 21 -6.33 -26.87 -6.41
N TRP A 22 -5.19 -26.54 -7.00
CA TRP A 22 -3.91 -27.22 -6.74
C TRP A 22 -3.41 -27.06 -5.30
N ASN A 23 -3.91 -26.07 -4.54
CA ASN A 23 -3.59 -25.88 -3.14
C ASN A 23 -4.46 -26.73 -2.20
N GLN A 24 -5.47 -27.47 -2.69
CA GLN A 24 -6.37 -28.25 -1.86
C GLN A 24 -5.62 -29.19 -0.90
N PRO A 25 -4.67 -30.03 -1.35
CA PRO A 25 -3.96 -30.93 -0.44
C PRO A 25 -3.17 -30.19 0.65
N PHE A 26 -2.65 -29.02 0.30
CA PHE A 26 -1.95 -28.15 1.26
C PHE A 26 -2.93 -27.57 2.29
N TYR A 27 -4.04 -26.98 1.84
CA TYR A 27 -5.05 -26.45 2.76
C TYR A 27 -5.62 -27.52 3.67
N GLU A 28 -5.93 -28.71 3.14
CA GLU A 28 -6.42 -29.85 3.92
C GLU A 28 -5.40 -30.36 4.93
N SER A 29 -4.12 -30.12 4.69
CA SER A 29 -3.04 -30.50 5.62
C SER A 29 -2.92 -29.56 6.82
N CYS A 30 -3.47 -28.37 6.77
CA CYS A 30 -3.40 -27.38 7.85
C CYS A 30 -4.48 -27.65 8.91
N ASP A 31 -4.12 -27.46 10.18
CA ASP A 31 -5.05 -27.55 11.30
C ASP A 31 -5.84 -26.23 11.47
N LEU A 32 -5.23 -25.09 11.14
CA LEU A 32 -5.89 -23.79 11.13
C LEU A 32 -5.38 -22.96 9.94
N ILE A 33 -6.32 -22.34 9.21
CA ILE A 33 -6.02 -21.36 8.16
C ILE A 33 -6.58 -20.00 8.59
N MET A 34 -5.69 -19.06 8.82
CA MET A 34 -6.00 -17.65 9.11
C MET A 34 -5.93 -16.85 7.81
N ASN A 35 -7.02 -16.24 7.41
CA ASN A 35 -7.12 -15.57 6.11
C ASN A 35 -7.17 -14.06 6.27
N ILE A 36 -6.40 -13.32 5.47
CA ILE A 36 -6.30 -11.86 5.54
C ILE A 36 -7.59 -11.12 5.18
N SER A 37 -8.48 -11.74 4.43
CA SER A 37 -9.73 -11.15 3.98
C SER A 37 -10.87 -12.17 3.97
N LYS A 38 -12.12 -11.67 3.96
CA LYS A 38 -13.30 -12.52 3.76
C LYS A 38 -13.31 -13.18 2.39
N GLN A 39 -12.72 -12.53 1.37
CA GLN A 39 -12.52 -13.11 0.05
C GLN A 39 -11.60 -14.32 0.13
N THR A 40 -10.46 -14.21 0.85
CA THR A 40 -9.53 -15.33 1.02
C THR A 40 -10.16 -16.49 1.79
N VAL A 41 -11.01 -16.23 2.79
CA VAL A 41 -11.84 -17.27 3.44
C VAL A 41 -12.71 -18.01 2.42
N ASN A 42 -13.41 -17.27 1.55
CA ASN A 42 -14.25 -17.86 0.53
C ASN A 42 -13.45 -18.69 -0.49
N ILE A 43 -12.27 -18.22 -0.86
CA ILE A 43 -11.36 -18.96 -1.76
C ILE A 43 -11.00 -20.32 -1.13
N VAL A 44 -10.55 -20.34 0.12
CA VAL A 44 -10.20 -21.59 0.82
C VAL A 44 -11.39 -22.54 0.90
N ARG A 45 -12.58 -22.04 1.25
CA ARG A 45 -13.80 -22.83 1.34
C ARG A 45 -14.20 -23.45 0.00
N ASN A 46 -14.08 -22.69 -1.09
CA ASN A 46 -14.35 -23.19 -2.44
C ASN A 46 -13.30 -24.20 -2.94
N VAL A 47 -12.04 -24.06 -2.51
CA VAL A 47 -10.99 -25.04 -2.82
C VAL A 47 -11.21 -26.33 -2.06
N CYS A 48 -11.68 -26.25 -0.80
CA CYS A 48 -11.92 -27.42 0.08
C CYS A 48 -13.40 -27.85 0.09
N GLU A 49 -14.15 -27.67 -1.01
CA GLU A 49 -15.59 -27.98 -1.08
C GLU A 49 -15.93 -29.45 -0.75
N ASP A 50 -15.02 -30.38 -1.08
CA ASP A 50 -15.17 -31.79 -0.78
C ASP A 50 -14.97 -32.16 0.70
N LYS A 51 -14.26 -31.29 1.44
CA LYS A 51 -14.03 -31.37 2.88
C LYS A 51 -14.26 -29.99 3.50
N PRO A 52 -15.51 -29.60 3.69
CA PRO A 52 -15.85 -28.26 4.14
C PRO A 52 -15.17 -27.90 5.46
N ARG A 53 -14.53 -26.74 5.47
CA ARG A 53 -13.91 -26.15 6.64
C ARG A 53 -14.93 -25.36 7.46
N THR A 54 -14.78 -25.42 8.78
CA THR A 54 -15.61 -24.69 9.74
C THR A 54 -15.07 -23.27 9.97
N ASP A 55 -15.84 -22.42 10.66
CA ASP A 55 -15.37 -21.10 11.07
C ASP A 55 -14.21 -21.17 12.08
N TRP A 56 -14.04 -22.32 12.73
CA TRP A 56 -12.98 -22.56 13.68
C TRP A 56 -11.62 -22.82 13.02
N ASP A 57 -11.57 -23.61 11.97
CA ASP A 57 -10.35 -24.03 11.29
C ASP A 57 -10.04 -23.26 9.99
N CYS A 58 -10.95 -22.36 9.58
CA CYS A 58 -10.79 -21.43 8.46
C CYS A 58 -11.37 -20.06 8.84
N THR A 59 -10.57 -19.24 9.50
CA THR A 59 -11.02 -18.00 10.12
C THR A 59 -10.51 -16.76 9.38
N TYR A 60 -11.20 -15.63 9.57
CA TYR A 60 -10.78 -14.32 9.12
C TYR A 60 -9.86 -13.67 10.16
N SER A 61 -8.67 -13.30 9.73
CA SER A 61 -7.69 -12.61 10.56
C SER A 61 -6.98 -11.54 9.70
N PRO A 62 -7.44 -10.28 9.72
CA PRO A 62 -6.86 -9.22 8.91
C PRO A 62 -5.43 -8.92 9.34
N HIS A 63 -4.67 -8.29 8.43
CA HIS A 63 -3.37 -7.71 8.80
C HIS A 63 -3.56 -6.65 9.88
N GLY A 64 -2.72 -6.68 10.88
CA GLY A 64 -2.59 -5.64 11.88
C GLY A 64 -1.51 -4.63 11.53
N ILE A 65 -1.53 -3.50 12.21
CA ILE A 65 -0.44 -2.50 12.20
C ILE A 65 0.09 -2.32 13.63
N ASN A 66 1.32 -1.88 13.74
CA ASN A 66 1.90 -1.53 15.03
C ASN A 66 1.51 -0.07 15.36
N GLU A 67 0.59 0.13 16.30
CA GLU A 67 0.14 1.46 16.75
C GLU A 67 1.24 2.31 17.39
N LYS A 68 2.36 1.72 17.79
CA LYS A 68 3.52 2.47 18.30
C LYS A 68 4.31 3.14 17.18
N ASP A 69 4.25 2.57 15.97
CA ASP A 69 4.95 3.09 14.81
C ASP A 69 4.03 3.93 13.91
N PHE A 70 2.73 3.56 13.83
CA PHE A 70 1.77 4.17 12.92
C PHE A 70 0.54 4.66 13.69
N TYR A 71 0.44 5.96 13.88
CA TYR A 71 -0.60 6.64 14.65
C TYR A 71 -0.88 8.03 14.09
N ILE A 72 -2.03 8.59 14.45
CA ILE A 72 -2.39 9.98 14.10
C ILE A 72 -1.56 10.93 14.96
N ILE A 73 -0.79 11.80 14.33
CA ILE A 73 0.07 12.77 14.99
C ILE A 73 -0.79 13.92 15.51
N THR A 74 -0.88 14.05 16.83
CA THR A 74 -1.65 15.10 17.51
C THR A 74 -0.76 16.10 18.24
N GLU A 75 0.40 15.67 18.72
CA GLU A 75 1.34 16.48 19.48
C GLU A 75 1.95 17.62 18.64
N GLU A 76 1.92 18.85 19.14
CA GLU A 76 2.37 20.04 18.40
C GLU A 76 3.85 19.93 17.99
N LYS A 77 4.70 19.48 18.90
CA LYS A 77 6.13 19.30 18.62
C LYS A 77 6.34 18.35 17.43
N GLU A 78 5.63 17.25 17.41
CA GLU A 78 5.75 16.26 16.35
C GLU A 78 5.16 16.76 15.02
N ARG A 79 4.07 17.54 15.07
CA ARG A 79 3.53 18.25 13.90
C ARG A 79 4.52 19.23 13.28
N LEU A 80 5.29 19.92 14.11
CA LEU A 80 6.34 20.81 13.62
C LEU A 80 7.45 20.04 12.89
N GLU A 81 7.88 18.91 13.43
CA GLU A 81 8.86 18.03 12.78
C GLU A 81 8.31 17.43 11.47
N MET A 82 7.07 16.98 11.46
CA MET A 82 6.37 16.51 10.27
C MET A 82 6.26 17.61 9.19
N ASN A 83 5.93 18.85 9.58
CA ASN A 83 5.87 19.98 8.65
C ASN A 83 7.25 20.33 8.08
N LYS A 84 8.31 20.23 8.90
CA LYS A 84 9.68 20.37 8.39
C LYS A 84 10.00 19.28 7.36
N PHE A 85 9.69 18.02 7.67
CA PHE A 85 9.87 16.90 6.75
C PHE A 85 9.11 17.13 5.42
N ARG A 86 7.86 17.64 5.47
CA ARG A 86 7.10 18.03 4.28
C ARG A 86 7.84 19.10 3.48
N ASN A 87 8.30 20.17 4.14
CA ASN A 87 9.03 21.25 3.48
C ASN A 87 10.31 20.75 2.81
N ASP A 88 11.03 19.82 3.44
CA ASP A 88 12.25 19.23 2.90
C ASP A 88 11.93 18.41 1.63
N ILE A 89 10.87 17.57 1.64
CA ILE A 89 10.42 16.80 0.48
C ILE A 89 10.02 17.69 -0.68
N PHE A 90 9.24 18.74 -0.43
CA PHE A 90 8.77 19.66 -1.46
C PHE A 90 9.74 20.83 -1.74
N LYS A 91 10.95 20.79 -1.17
CA LYS A 91 12.00 21.81 -1.38
C LYS A 91 11.52 23.22 -1.08
N GLY A 92 10.76 23.39 -0.02
CA GLY A 92 10.25 24.69 0.43
C GLY A 92 9.02 25.21 -0.31
N LYS A 93 8.43 24.46 -1.23
CA LYS A 93 7.14 24.83 -1.85
C LYS A 93 6.03 24.85 -0.80
N PRO A 94 5.09 25.82 -0.86
CA PRO A 94 4.04 26.01 0.15
C PRO A 94 2.88 25.03 -0.02
N ILE A 95 3.17 23.73 0.06
CA ILE A 95 2.15 22.68 -0.10
C ILE A 95 1.27 22.61 1.15
N GLU A 96 -0.03 22.82 0.97
CA GLU A 96 -1.04 22.71 2.01
C GLU A 96 -1.76 21.36 2.02
N PHE A 97 -1.91 20.75 0.84
CA PHE A 97 -2.56 19.46 0.65
C PHE A 97 -1.66 18.54 -0.18
N SER A 98 -1.50 17.30 0.27
CA SER A 98 -0.73 16.32 -0.48
C SER A 98 -1.45 14.97 -0.62
N LEU A 99 -1.30 14.37 -1.78
CA LEU A 99 -1.65 12.99 -2.04
C LEU A 99 -0.41 12.10 -1.92
N LEU A 100 -0.61 10.84 -1.59
CA LEU A 100 0.48 9.89 -1.37
C LEU A 100 0.28 8.61 -2.20
N TYR A 101 1.34 8.18 -2.86
CA TYR A 101 1.47 6.88 -3.48
C TYR A 101 2.60 6.09 -2.79
N VAL A 102 2.27 4.95 -2.20
CA VAL A 102 3.24 4.02 -1.57
C VAL A 102 3.09 2.65 -2.19
N ASN A 103 3.91 2.34 -3.16
CA ASN A 103 3.96 1.03 -3.80
C ASN A 103 5.28 0.85 -4.54
N ARG A 104 5.63 -0.41 -4.89
CA ARG A 104 6.68 -0.66 -5.86
C ARG A 104 6.24 -0.17 -7.24
N ASN A 105 7.17 0.43 -7.98
CA ASN A 105 6.95 0.81 -9.38
C ASN A 105 6.96 -0.44 -10.26
N ILE A 106 5.82 -1.11 -10.35
CA ILE A 106 5.60 -2.27 -11.21
C ILE A 106 4.27 -2.13 -11.97
N ARG A 107 4.18 -2.77 -13.13
CA ARG A 107 3.07 -2.62 -14.07
C ARG A 107 1.68 -2.76 -13.42
N ARG A 108 1.46 -3.81 -12.60
CA ARG A 108 0.16 -4.04 -11.96
C ARG A 108 -0.26 -2.98 -10.94
N LYS A 109 0.65 -2.12 -10.49
CA LYS A 109 0.38 -1.03 -9.54
C LYS A 109 0.05 0.30 -10.23
N MET A 110 0.12 0.31 -11.56
CA MET A 110 -0.33 1.40 -12.42
C MET A 110 0.18 2.80 -11.98
N PRO A 111 1.48 2.97 -11.63
CA PRO A 111 1.95 4.26 -11.14
C PRO A 111 1.82 5.39 -12.17
N GLY A 112 1.92 5.08 -13.46
CA GLY A 112 1.71 6.05 -14.54
C GLY A 112 0.28 6.56 -14.59
N ASP A 113 -0.71 5.68 -14.43
CA ASP A 113 -2.12 6.08 -14.39
C ASP A 113 -2.43 6.92 -13.15
N CYS A 114 -1.73 6.65 -12.03
CA CYS A 114 -1.84 7.48 -10.82
C CYS A 114 -1.29 8.90 -11.06
N VAL A 115 -0.20 9.06 -11.82
CA VAL A 115 0.31 10.37 -12.24
C VAL A 115 -0.71 11.09 -13.13
N LEU A 116 -1.27 10.39 -14.11
CA LEU A 116 -2.29 10.95 -15.00
C LEU A 116 -3.56 11.36 -14.23
N ALA A 117 -4.00 10.54 -13.29
CA ALA A 117 -5.13 10.85 -12.43
C ALA A 117 -4.87 12.10 -11.57
N PHE A 118 -3.66 12.22 -11.01
CA PHE A 118 -3.25 13.43 -10.29
C PHE A 118 -3.26 14.66 -11.20
N LYS A 119 -2.73 14.56 -12.43
CA LYS A 119 -2.75 15.65 -13.41
C LYS A 119 -4.17 16.11 -13.72
N HIS A 120 -5.10 15.17 -13.97
CA HIS A 120 -6.50 15.49 -14.21
C HIS A 120 -7.17 16.17 -13.00
N PHE A 121 -6.86 15.74 -11.79
CA PHE A 121 -7.32 16.39 -10.57
C PHE A 121 -6.75 17.82 -10.48
N TRP A 122 -5.44 17.97 -10.68
CA TRP A 122 -4.73 19.25 -10.59
C TRP A 122 -5.25 20.27 -11.61
N ASP A 123 -5.56 19.85 -12.84
CA ASP A 123 -6.11 20.70 -13.89
C ASP A 123 -7.51 21.26 -13.55
N GLN A 124 -8.28 20.53 -12.75
CA GLN A 124 -9.61 20.97 -12.29
C GLN A 124 -9.56 21.95 -11.11
N LEU A 125 -8.38 22.12 -10.48
CA LEU A 125 -8.23 23.06 -9.38
C LEU A 125 -8.25 24.51 -9.88
N PRO A 126 -8.79 25.43 -9.07
CA PRO A 126 -8.58 26.85 -9.28
C PRO A 126 -7.09 27.18 -9.33
N GLU A 127 -6.69 28.14 -10.16
CA GLU A 127 -5.29 28.45 -10.44
C GLU A 127 -4.52 28.84 -9.15
N ASP A 128 -5.17 29.56 -8.24
CA ASP A 128 -4.61 29.98 -6.94
C ASP A 128 -4.44 28.83 -5.93
N LYS A 129 -4.94 27.63 -6.24
CA LYS A 129 -4.81 26.41 -5.43
C LYS A 129 -3.76 25.44 -5.94
N ARG A 130 -3.42 25.52 -7.22
CA ARG A 130 -2.54 24.54 -7.87
C ARG A 130 -1.17 24.43 -7.22
N ASP A 131 -0.57 25.57 -6.88
CA ASP A 131 0.75 25.61 -6.24
C ASP A 131 0.76 25.08 -4.80
N LYS A 132 -0.42 24.93 -4.20
CA LYS A 132 -0.60 24.45 -2.82
C LYS A 132 -0.87 22.96 -2.71
N VAL A 133 -0.99 22.29 -3.86
CA VAL A 133 -1.27 20.85 -3.91
C VAL A 133 -0.07 20.09 -4.44
N GLY A 134 0.28 19.00 -3.75
CA GLY A 134 1.41 18.16 -4.11
C GLY A 134 1.07 16.68 -4.17
N TYR A 135 1.93 15.91 -4.82
CA TYR A 135 1.85 14.47 -4.90
C TYR A 135 3.19 13.84 -4.53
N ILE A 136 3.17 13.06 -3.45
CA ILE A 136 4.35 12.37 -2.95
C ILE A 136 4.33 10.94 -3.49
N MET A 137 5.37 10.55 -4.21
CA MET A 137 5.56 9.18 -4.68
C MET A 137 6.67 8.51 -3.89
N HIS A 138 6.28 7.62 -2.96
CA HIS A 138 7.22 6.75 -2.26
C HIS A 138 7.38 5.44 -3.04
N THR A 139 8.25 5.49 -4.03
CA THR A 139 8.53 4.40 -4.98
C THR A 139 9.89 4.61 -5.65
N SER A 140 10.41 3.57 -6.31
CA SER A 140 11.55 3.73 -7.21
C SER A 140 11.14 4.57 -8.41
N PRO A 141 11.83 5.68 -8.73
CA PRO A 141 11.49 6.49 -9.90
C PRO A 141 11.52 5.71 -11.22
N VAL A 142 12.48 4.80 -11.36
CA VAL A 142 12.63 3.89 -12.50
C VAL A 142 12.75 2.47 -11.97
N ASP A 143 12.05 1.54 -12.60
CA ASP A 143 12.14 0.08 -12.32
C ASP A 143 12.02 -0.66 -13.67
N GLU A 144 12.84 -1.68 -13.87
CA GLU A 144 12.85 -2.48 -15.10
C GLU A 144 11.52 -3.15 -15.44
N ASN A 145 10.70 -3.44 -14.39
CA ASN A 145 9.36 -4.03 -14.49
C ASN A 145 8.24 -2.98 -14.38
N GLY A 146 8.59 -1.70 -14.45
CA GLY A 146 7.69 -0.58 -14.20
C GLY A 146 7.74 0.48 -15.28
N THR A 147 7.66 1.72 -14.86
CA THR A 147 7.61 2.91 -15.71
C THR A 147 8.79 3.82 -15.37
N ASP A 148 9.35 4.47 -16.37
CA ASP A 148 10.22 5.65 -16.17
C ASP A 148 9.33 6.83 -15.76
N LEU A 149 9.13 6.96 -14.44
CA LEU A 149 8.24 7.99 -13.90
C LEU A 149 8.75 9.43 -14.10
N PRO A 150 10.06 9.72 -13.97
CA PRO A 150 10.59 11.03 -14.31
C PRO A 150 10.25 11.47 -15.75
N ALA A 151 10.52 10.63 -16.73
CA ALA A 151 10.22 10.94 -18.14
C ALA A 151 8.71 11.10 -18.37
N LEU A 152 7.89 10.26 -17.73
CA LEU A 152 6.43 10.35 -17.84
C LEU A 152 5.89 11.63 -17.18
N ILE A 153 6.43 12.05 -16.03
CA ILE A 153 6.03 13.30 -15.35
C ILE A 153 6.43 14.51 -16.20
N GLU A 154 7.63 14.50 -16.78
CA GLU A 154 8.10 15.57 -17.66
C GLU A 154 7.18 15.76 -18.87
N GLU A 155 6.67 14.68 -19.44
CA GLU A 155 5.77 14.71 -20.61
C GLU A 155 4.32 15.08 -20.24
N LEU A 156 3.77 14.48 -19.17
CA LEU A 156 2.34 14.59 -18.86
C LEU A 156 1.98 15.65 -17.83
N ALA A 157 2.89 15.95 -16.90
CA ALA A 157 2.59 16.76 -15.73
C ALA A 157 3.76 17.68 -15.31
N PRO A 158 4.43 18.39 -16.26
CA PRO A 158 5.64 19.16 -15.96
C PRO A 158 5.40 20.29 -14.94
N ASP A 159 4.19 20.85 -14.91
CA ASP A 159 3.81 21.95 -14.01
C ASP A 159 3.34 21.48 -12.64
N CYS A 160 3.11 20.19 -12.46
CA CYS A 160 2.58 19.64 -11.22
C CYS A 160 3.65 19.49 -10.13
N ASN A 161 3.25 19.64 -8.87
CA ASN A 161 4.13 19.43 -7.73
C ASN A 161 4.21 17.93 -7.40
N ILE A 162 4.87 17.14 -8.23
CA ILE A 162 5.09 15.71 -8.03
C ILE A 162 6.53 15.52 -7.55
N VAL A 163 6.70 14.81 -6.43
CA VAL A 163 8.01 14.58 -5.82
C VAL A 163 8.19 13.13 -5.42
N PHE A 164 9.42 12.64 -5.48
CA PHE A 164 9.79 11.35 -4.91
C PHE A 164 10.33 11.58 -3.50
N SER A 165 9.83 10.81 -2.54
CA SER A 165 10.23 10.94 -1.13
C SER A 165 11.65 10.44 -0.83
N GLY A 166 12.38 10.01 -1.84
CA GLY A 166 13.73 9.49 -1.69
C GLY A 166 13.78 7.99 -1.37
N GLY A 167 14.92 7.55 -0.85
CA GLY A 167 15.22 6.15 -0.60
C GLY A 167 14.40 5.51 0.53
N LYS A 168 15.01 4.56 1.24
CA LYS A 168 14.37 3.87 2.36
C LYS A 168 14.17 4.86 3.53
N LEU A 169 12.92 5.01 3.95
CA LEU A 169 12.51 5.77 5.13
C LEU A 169 12.41 4.85 6.34
N ASP A 170 12.64 5.40 7.53
CA ASP A 170 12.35 4.70 8.78
C ASP A 170 10.84 4.75 9.13
N ASN A 171 10.42 4.02 10.18
CA ASN A 171 9.01 3.95 10.57
C ASN A 171 8.43 5.33 10.93
N ARG A 172 9.23 6.19 11.57
CA ARG A 172 8.79 7.54 11.94
C ARG A 172 8.56 8.41 10.71
N GLN A 173 9.49 8.40 9.77
CA GLN A 173 9.37 9.12 8.50
C GLN A 173 8.20 8.59 7.67
N MET A 174 7.98 7.27 7.67
CA MET A 174 6.79 6.68 7.04
C MET A 174 5.50 7.12 7.70
N ASN A 175 5.47 7.21 9.04
CA ASN A 175 4.31 7.76 9.76
C ASN A 175 4.06 9.22 9.41
N PHE A 176 5.10 10.03 9.23
CA PHE A 176 4.96 11.40 8.72
C PHE A 176 4.32 11.42 7.33
N LEU A 177 4.77 10.58 6.40
CA LEU A 177 4.14 10.50 5.07
C LEU A 177 2.65 10.20 5.14
N TYR A 178 2.24 9.24 5.96
CA TYR A 178 0.82 8.88 6.12
C TYR A 178 -0.01 9.98 6.78
N ASN A 179 0.58 10.80 7.64
CA ASN A 179 -0.11 11.92 8.28
C ASN A 179 -0.11 13.21 7.44
N LEU A 180 0.70 13.29 6.39
CA LEU A 180 0.74 14.43 5.46
C LEU A 180 -0.30 14.36 4.35
N SER A 181 -0.96 13.18 4.15
CA SER A 181 -1.83 12.88 3.00
C SER A 181 -3.25 12.54 3.41
#